data_b44de3be9f7c9a0a54763592b44d8db1
#
_entry.id   b44de3be9f7c9a0a54763592b44d8db1
#
_cell.length_a   1.000
_cell.length_b   1.000
_cell.length_c   1.000
_cell.angle_alpha   90.00
_cell.angle_beta   90.00
_cell.angle_gamma   90.00
#
_symmetry.space_group_name_H-M   'P 1'
#
loop_
_entity.id
_entity.type
_entity.pdbx_description
1 polymer ?
#
loop_
_entity_poly.entity_id
_entity_poly.type
_entity_poly.pdbx_seq_one_letter_code
_entity_poly.pdbx_strand_id
1 'polypeptide(L)'
;MLQFTNSLDSLMLQKKGKSRCINQENPKGEKGKGGMAAGSLGAGRKGSPCMQKIIPGETRVLAEMEGPGVIQHIWMTVTDRTEKDYYVLRDLVLRIYWDDEEEPSVESPLGDFSAVGLQENVW
;
A
#
# COMPACT_ATOMS: atom_id res chain seq x y z
N MET A 1 7.66 25.82 8.05
CA MET A 1 6.56 24.85 8.04
C MET A 1 6.18 24.57 6.59
N LEU A 2 6.50 23.39 6.08
CA LEU A 2 6.16 23.02 4.70
C LEU A 2 4.69 22.59 4.68
N GLN A 3 3.81 23.44 4.18
CA GLN A 3 2.43 23.03 3.91
C GLN A 3 2.43 22.14 2.65
N PHE A 4 2.13 20.87 2.84
CA PHE A 4 1.86 19.96 1.73
C PHE A 4 0.41 20.17 1.29
N THR A 5 0.19 21.15 0.43
CA THR A 5 -1.10 21.30 -0.23
C THR A 5 -1.14 20.36 -1.43
N ASN A 6 -2.12 19.48 -1.47
CA ASN A 6 -2.42 18.62 -2.63
C ASN A 6 -3.13 19.42 -3.75
N SER A 7 -2.87 20.71 -3.83
CA SER A 7 -3.44 21.55 -4.88
C SER A 7 -2.59 21.49 -6.16
N LEU A 8 -3.20 21.74 -7.31
CA LEU A 8 -2.49 21.83 -8.59
C LEU A 8 -1.36 22.87 -8.57
N ASP A 9 -1.49 23.90 -7.72
CA ASP A 9 -0.46 24.92 -7.52
C ASP A 9 0.85 24.33 -6.99
N SER A 10 0.78 23.21 -6.28
CA SER A 10 1.98 22.52 -5.78
C SER A 10 2.82 21.87 -6.89
N LEU A 11 2.27 21.68 -8.08
CA LEU A 11 2.98 21.11 -9.22
C LEU A 11 4.07 22.05 -9.75
N MET A 12 3.91 23.35 -9.56
CA MET A 12 4.89 24.35 -9.98
C MET A 12 6.05 24.50 -8.98
N LEU A 13 5.91 23.92 -7.78
CA LEU A 13 6.94 24.01 -6.75
C LEU A 13 7.99 22.92 -6.95
N GLN A 14 9.23 23.32 -7.17
CA GLN A 14 10.35 22.40 -7.20
C GLN A 14 10.61 21.86 -5.78
N LYS A 15 10.13 20.65 -5.49
CA LYS A 15 10.33 20.00 -4.20
C LYS A 15 11.72 19.36 -4.15
N LYS A 16 12.49 19.68 -3.11
CA LYS A 16 13.73 18.95 -2.81
C LYS A 16 13.32 17.64 -2.12
N GLY A 17 13.41 16.56 -2.85
CA GLY A 17 13.07 15.24 -2.33
C GLY A 17 13.26 14.16 -3.38
N LYS A 18 13.20 12.91 -2.93
CA LYS A 18 13.25 11.73 -3.79
C LYS A 18 11.90 11.03 -3.71
N SER A 19 11.26 10.81 -4.84
CA SER A 19 10.09 9.96 -4.92
C SER A 19 10.52 8.49 -4.98
N ARG A 20 9.76 7.63 -4.29
CA ARG A 20 9.94 6.18 -4.27
C ARG A 20 8.58 5.51 -4.39
N CYS A 21 8.57 4.35 -5.01
CA CYS A 21 7.44 3.45 -5.02
C CYS A 21 7.85 2.15 -4.33
N ILE A 22 7.07 1.76 -3.34
CA ILE A 22 7.20 0.49 -2.63
C ILE A 22 6.09 -0.43 -3.13
N ASN A 23 6.44 -1.65 -3.44
CA ASN A 23 5.53 -2.69 -3.85
C ASN A 23 6.14 -4.07 -3.55
N GLN A 24 5.42 -5.15 -3.86
CA GLN A 24 5.87 -6.51 -3.55
C GLN A 24 7.21 -6.91 -4.21
N GLU A 25 7.55 -6.36 -5.36
CA GLU A 25 8.85 -6.64 -6.02
C GLU A 25 9.97 -5.72 -5.54
N ASN A 26 9.62 -4.61 -4.91
CA ASN A 26 10.55 -3.60 -4.42
C ASN A 26 10.13 -3.06 -3.04
N PRO A 27 10.19 -3.91 -2.01
CA PRO A 27 9.66 -3.58 -0.69
C PRO A 27 10.41 -2.45 0.02
N LYS A 28 11.64 -2.16 -0.39
CA LYS A 28 12.47 -1.07 0.15
C LYS A 28 12.45 0.20 -0.71
N GLY A 29 11.70 0.22 -1.81
CA GLY A 29 11.64 1.37 -2.70
C GLY A 29 12.99 1.75 -3.33
N GLU A 30 13.85 0.79 -3.63
CA GLU A 30 15.16 1.04 -4.21
C GLU A 30 15.06 1.60 -5.62
N LYS A 31 15.97 2.52 -5.96
CA LYS A 31 15.99 3.14 -7.28
C LYS A 31 16.29 2.09 -8.37
N GLY A 32 15.45 2.06 -9.39
CA GLY A 32 15.61 1.17 -10.55
C GLY A 32 15.24 -0.29 -10.31
N LYS A 33 14.61 -0.63 -9.17
CA LYS A 33 14.20 -1.99 -8.83
C LYS A 33 12.70 -2.26 -9.02
N GLY A 34 11.91 -1.24 -9.34
CA GLY A 34 10.50 -1.43 -9.66
C GLY A 34 10.28 -1.85 -11.11
N GLY A 35 9.19 -2.58 -11.38
CA GLY A 35 8.79 -2.99 -12.72
C GLY A 35 9.68 -4.08 -13.34
N MET A 36 10.46 -4.79 -12.56
CA MET A 36 11.44 -5.78 -13.03
C MET A 36 10.89 -7.21 -13.06
N ALA A 37 9.77 -7.45 -12.38
CA ALA A 37 9.20 -8.79 -12.34
C ALA A 37 8.70 -9.22 -13.71
N ALA A 38 8.99 -10.45 -14.07
CA ALA A 38 8.52 -11.05 -15.30
C ALA A 38 7.10 -11.62 -15.14
N GLY A 39 6.25 -11.33 -16.08
CA GLY A 39 4.94 -11.96 -16.26
C GLY A 39 4.88 -12.68 -17.61
N SER A 40 3.74 -13.26 -17.94
CA SER A 40 3.52 -13.91 -19.23
C SER A 40 3.67 -12.96 -20.43
N LEU A 41 3.56 -11.67 -20.20
CA LEU A 41 3.69 -10.61 -21.21
C LEU A 41 5.08 -9.93 -21.18
N GLY A 42 6.03 -10.46 -20.42
CA GLY A 42 7.37 -9.92 -20.25
C GLY A 42 7.58 -9.13 -18.95
N ALA A 43 8.79 -8.63 -18.76
CA ALA A 43 9.17 -7.88 -17.57
C ALA A 43 8.35 -6.59 -17.45
N GLY A 44 7.96 -6.24 -16.22
CA GLY A 44 7.19 -5.04 -15.92
C GLY A 44 5.74 -5.05 -16.41
N ARG A 45 5.28 -6.15 -16.97
CA ARG A 45 3.90 -6.32 -17.44
C ARG A 45 3.01 -6.89 -16.34
N LYS A 46 1.70 -6.82 -16.56
CA LYS A 46 0.71 -7.41 -15.64
C LYS A 46 0.99 -8.90 -15.40
N GLY A 47 1.01 -9.28 -14.18
CA GLY A 47 1.27 -10.63 -13.72
C GLY A 47 1.80 -10.57 -12.30
N SER A 48 2.64 -11.46 -11.93
CA SER A 48 3.40 -11.36 -10.67
C SER A 48 4.46 -10.26 -10.78
N PRO A 49 4.84 -9.66 -9.66
CA PRO A 49 4.50 -10.10 -8.32
C PRO A 49 3.26 -9.41 -7.78
N CYS A 50 2.41 -10.19 -7.16
CA CYS A 50 1.39 -9.70 -6.24
C CYS A 50 1.63 -10.35 -4.88
N MET A 51 1.10 -9.76 -3.83
CA MET A 51 1.11 -10.41 -2.53
C MET A 51 0.29 -11.69 -2.63
N GLN A 52 0.93 -12.80 -2.28
CA GLN A 52 0.26 -14.10 -2.28
C GLN A 52 -0.73 -14.19 -1.12
N LYS A 53 -1.51 -15.25 -1.11
CA LYS A 53 -2.50 -15.54 -0.08
C LYS A 53 -1.98 -15.23 1.33
N ILE A 54 -2.75 -14.44 2.07
CA ILE A 54 -2.58 -14.19 3.50
C ILE A 54 -3.55 -15.14 4.21
N ILE A 55 -3.06 -15.93 5.14
CA ILE A 55 -3.89 -16.81 5.95
C ILE A 55 -4.30 -16.11 7.27
N PRO A 56 -5.43 -16.52 7.88
CA PRO A 56 -5.85 -15.94 9.15
C PRO A 56 -4.75 -16.01 10.22
N GLY A 57 -4.53 -14.88 10.91
CA GLY A 57 -3.46 -14.72 11.91
C GLY A 57 -2.09 -14.39 11.35
N GLU A 58 -1.91 -14.36 10.05
CA GLU A 58 -0.65 -13.98 9.41
C GLU A 58 -0.50 -12.46 9.36
N THR A 59 0.70 -11.98 9.63
CA THR A 59 1.09 -10.58 9.43
C THR A 59 2.07 -10.47 8.25
N ARG A 60 1.82 -9.54 7.37
CA ARG A 60 2.69 -9.20 6.22
C ARG A 60 3.17 -7.77 6.31
N VAL A 61 4.48 -7.58 6.24
CA VAL A 61 5.07 -6.24 6.11
C VAL A 61 4.86 -5.74 4.69
N LEU A 62 4.17 -4.61 4.55
CA LEU A 62 3.90 -3.97 3.27
C LEU A 62 5.04 -3.05 2.85
N ALA A 63 5.58 -2.31 3.80
CA ALA A 63 6.63 -1.34 3.59
C ALA A 63 7.46 -1.18 4.86
N GLU A 64 8.76 -0.98 4.67
CA GLU A 64 9.69 -0.60 5.72
C GLU A 64 10.54 0.55 5.18
N MET A 65 10.52 1.69 5.86
CA MET A 65 11.14 2.91 5.39
C MET A 65 11.96 3.55 6.49
N GLU A 66 13.15 3.98 6.15
CA GLU A 66 14.03 4.70 7.07
C GLU A 66 14.10 6.20 6.72
N GLY A 67 14.21 7.02 7.75
CA GLY A 67 14.36 8.46 7.64
C GLY A 67 13.07 9.22 7.43
N PRO A 68 13.14 10.55 7.32
CA PRO A 68 11.96 11.41 7.19
C PRO A 68 11.31 11.23 5.81
N GLY A 69 9.99 11.06 5.81
CA GLY A 69 9.25 10.85 4.59
C GLY A 69 7.77 11.17 4.69
N VAL A 70 7.10 11.14 3.57
CA VAL A 70 5.63 11.30 3.47
C VAL A 70 5.09 10.21 2.57
N ILE A 71 4.16 9.43 3.07
CA ILE A 71 3.35 8.52 2.25
C ILE A 71 2.30 9.39 1.56
N GLN A 72 2.40 9.54 0.25
CA GLN A 72 1.48 10.36 -0.53
C GLN A 72 0.34 9.57 -1.15
N HIS A 73 0.55 8.28 -1.35
CA HIS A 73 -0.43 7.42 -2.00
C HIS A 73 -0.27 5.99 -1.53
N ILE A 74 -1.37 5.38 -1.14
CA ILE A 74 -1.50 3.94 -0.88
C ILE A 74 -2.54 3.42 -1.86
N TRP A 75 -2.13 2.44 -2.68
CA TRP A 75 -3.03 1.76 -3.59
C TRP A 75 -2.95 0.26 -3.36
N MET A 76 -4.09 -0.32 -3.13
CA MET A 76 -4.21 -1.77 -2.91
C MET A 76 -5.46 -2.30 -3.60
N THR A 77 -5.39 -3.53 -4.03
CA THR A 77 -6.54 -4.32 -4.44
C THR A 77 -6.52 -5.63 -3.68
N VAL A 78 -7.67 -6.06 -3.23
CA VAL A 78 -7.84 -7.28 -2.46
C VAL A 78 -8.84 -8.15 -3.18
N THR A 79 -8.53 -9.43 -3.29
CA THR A 79 -9.46 -10.42 -3.84
C THR A 79 -9.63 -11.51 -2.79
N ASP A 80 -10.83 -11.69 -2.30
CA ASP A 80 -11.19 -12.88 -1.58
C ASP A 80 -11.54 -13.98 -2.58
N ARG A 81 -11.05 -15.17 -2.31
CA ARG A 81 -11.31 -16.37 -3.11
C ARG A 81 -11.94 -17.48 -2.26
N THR A 82 -12.39 -17.17 -1.07
CA THR A 82 -13.10 -18.10 -0.22
C THR A 82 -14.59 -18.03 -0.47
N GLU A 83 -15.29 -19.14 -0.39
CA GLU A 83 -16.75 -19.19 -0.63
C GLU A 83 -17.57 -18.50 0.49
N LYS A 84 -16.91 -18.05 1.56
CA LYS A 84 -17.57 -17.59 2.79
C LYS A 84 -17.46 -16.10 3.05
N ASP A 85 -16.65 -15.34 2.28
CA ASP A 85 -16.24 -14.05 2.76
C ASP A 85 -16.58 -12.89 1.82
N TYR A 86 -17.69 -12.23 2.14
CA TYR A 86 -18.08 -10.98 1.50
C TYR A 86 -17.42 -9.74 2.14
N TYR A 87 -16.65 -9.92 3.24
CA TYR A 87 -16.16 -8.82 4.08
C TYR A 87 -14.65 -8.79 4.24
N VAL A 88 -13.90 -9.30 3.28
CA VAL A 88 -12.43 -9.40 3.34
C VAL A 88 -11.75 -8.08 3.74
N LEU A 89 -12.31 -6.94 3.36
CA LEU A 89 -11.77 -5.62 3.74
C LEU A 89 -11.98 -5.29 5.23
N ARG A 90 -12.88 -6.00 5.91
CA ARG A 90 -13.09 -5.90 7.37
C ARG A 90 -12.21 -6.86 8.15
N ASP A 91 -11.83 -7.97 7.52
CA ASP A 91 -10.99 -9.02 8.14
C ASP A 91 -9.49 -8.71 8.06
N LEU A 92 -9.11 -7.83 7.12
CA LEU A 92 -7.75 -7.34 7.00
C LEU A 92 -7.55 -6.09 7.86
N VAL A 93 -6.57 -6.12 8.74
CA VAL A 93 -6.20 -4.98 9.59
C VAL A 93 -4.93 -4.35 9.07
N LEU A 94 -5.00 -3.04 8.79
CA LEU A 94 -3.82 -2.23 8.48
C LEU A 94 -3.26 -1.66 9.78
N ARG A 95 -1.95 -1.85 9.99
CA ARG A 95 -1.19 -1.25 11.08
C ARG A 95 -0.07 -0.39 10.52
N ILE A 96 0.13 0.78 11.11
CA ILE A 96 1.24 1.67 10.76
C ILE A 96 1.92 2.09 12.06
N TYR A 97 3.24 1.95 12.07
CA TYR A 97 4.13 2.27 13.18
C TYR A 97 5.09 3.38 12.74
N TRP A 98 5.40 4.29 13.62
CA TRP A 98 6.38 5.35 13.41
C TRP A 98 7.51 5.22 14.42
N ASP A 99 8.73 5.57 14.02
CA ASP A 99 9.86 5.80 14.91
C ASP A 99 10.09 4.69 15.95
N ASP A 100 10.00 3.42 15.52
CA ASP A 100 10.20 2.21 16.35
C ASP A 100 9.20 2.06 17.53
N GLU A 101 8.02 2.63 17.41
CA GLU A 101 6.94 2.44 18.40
C GLU A 101 6.57 0.94 18.52
N GLU A 102 6.32 0.49 19.75
CA GLU A 102 5.85 -0.88 20.01
C GLU A 102 4.38 -1.06 19.64
N GLU A 103 3.57 -0.03 19.86
CA GLU A 103 2.16 -0.02 19.52
C GLU A 103 1.90 0.73 18.21
N PRO A 104 0.95 0.30 17.40
CA PRO A 104 0.67 0.96 16.14
C PRO A 104 0.02 2.34 16.35
N SER A 105 0.55 3.36 15.70
CA SER A 105 -0.10 4.68 15.64
C SER A 105 -1.37 4.66 14.80
N VAL A 106 -1.50 3.69 13.89
CA VAL A 106 -2.72 3.42 13.13
C VAL A 106 -3.02 1.93 13.20
N GLU A 107 -4.22 1.60 13.64
CA GLU A 107 -4.78 0.26 13.56
C GLU A 107 -6.25 0.37 13.12
N SER A 108 -6.56 -0.17 11.98
CA SER A 108 -7.91 -0.07 11.41
C SER A 108 -8.18 -1.21 10.43
N PRO A 109 -9.40 -1.71 10.33
CA PRO A 109 -9.79 -2.51 9.18
C PRO A 109 -9.45 -1.78 7.88
N LEU A 110 -8.95 -2.52 6.90
CA LEU A 110 -8.48 -1.93 5.65
C LEU A 110 -9.58 -1.13 4.92
N GLY A 111 -10.80 -1.62 4.95
CA GLY A 111 -11.94 -0.92 4.37
C GLY A 111 -12.25 0.39 5.06
N ASP A 112 -12.21 0.42 6.39
CA ASP A 112 -12.49 1.62 7.17
C ASP A 112 -11.39 2.68 6.97
N PHE A 113 -10.13 2.26 6.95
CA PHE A 113 -9.01 3.14 6.65
C PHE A 113 -9.14 3.80 5.27
N SER A 114 -9.61 3.05 4.30
CA SER A 114 -9.81 3.54 2.92
C SER A 114 -11.14 4.26 2.69
N ALA A 115 -11.95 4.45 3.74
CA ALA A 115 -13.31 5.01 3.67
C ALA A 115 -14.22 4.26 2.66
N VAL A 116 -13.91 3.00 2.39
CA VAL A 116 -14.78 2.11 1.64
C VAL A 116 -15.81 1.58 2.64
N GLY A 117 -16.97 2.19 2.67
CA GLY A 117 -18.08 1.77 3.53
C GLY A 117 -18.50 0.31 3.29
N LEU A 118 -19.65 -0.08 3.77
CA LEU A 118 -20.20 -1.40 3.48
C LEU A 118 -20.15 -1.63 1.98
N GLN A 119 -19.35 -2.59 1.57
CA GLN A 119 -19.20 -2.97 0.17
C GLN A 119 -20.51 -3.64 -0.28
N GLU A 120 -21.44 -2.85 -0.78
CA GLU A 120 -22.52 -3.42 -1.57
C GLU A 120 -21.94 -3.75 -2.94
N ASN A 121 -21.99 -5.01 -3.32
CA ASN A 121 -21.71 -5.43 -4.68
C ASN A 121 -22.81 -4.84 -5.57
N VAL A 122 -22.58 -3.66 -6.12
CA VAL A 122 -23.40 -3.11 -7.19
C VAL A 122 -22.91 -3.78 -8.47
N TRP A 123 -23.69 -4.74 -8.94
CA TRP A 123 -23.55 -5.37 -10.25
C TRP A 123 -24.08 -4.44 -11.34
#